data_f236c46ba53d719eedbbcf0253c837e8
#
_entry.id   f236c46ba53d719eedbbcf0253c837e8
#
_cell.length_a   1.000
_cell.length_b   1.000
_cell.length_c   1.000
_cell.angle_alpha   90.00
_cell.angle_beta   90.00
_cell.angle_gamma   90.00
#
_symmetry.space_group_name_H-M   'P 1'
#
loop_
_entity.id
_entity.type
_entity.pdbx_description
1 polymer ?
#
loop_
_entity_poly.entity_id
_entity_poly.type
_entity_poly.pdbx_seq_one_letter_code
_entity_poly.pdbx_strand_id
1 'polypeptide(L)'
;MDIPVNAAKPGRRRYLTLVMIFITVVICYVDRANLAVASAHIQEEFGITKAQMGYVFSAFAWLYTLCQIPGGWFLDRVGSRVTYFIAIFGWSVATLFQGFATGLMSLIGLRAITGIFEAPAFPTNNRMVTSWFPEHERASAVGFYTSGQFVGLAFLTPLLIWIQEMLSWHWVFIVTGGIGIIWSLIWFKVYQPPRLTKGISKAELDYIRDGGGLVDGDAPVKKEARQPLTA
;
A
#
# COMPACT_ATOMS: atom_id res chain seq x y z
N MET A 1 1.71 -15.57 43.43
CA MET A 1 1.08 -14.91 42.23
C MET A 1 0.80 -16.05 41.25
N ASP A 2 -0.40 -16.58 41.29
CA ASP A 2 -0.78 -17.71 40.45
C ASP A 2 -1.06 -17.21 39.04
N ILE A 3 -0.21 -17.61 38.10
CA ILE A 3 -0.43 -17.40 36.67
C ILE A 3 -1.60 -18.33 36.28
N PRO A 4 -2.72 -17.83 35.76
CA PRO A 4 -3.82 -18.70 35.36
C PRO A 4 -3.37 -19.60 34.21
N VAL A 5 -3.28 -20.89 34.45
CA VAL A 5 -2.77 -21.97 33.58
C VAL A 5 -3.68 -22.26 32.37
N ASN A 6 -4.63 -21.38 32.03
CA ASN A 6 -5.55 -21.64 30.93
C ASN A 6 -5.80 -20.40 30.02
N ALA A 7 -4.74 -19.67 29.72
CA ALA A 7 -4.85 -18.63 28.69
C ALA A 7 -4.92 -19.33 27.31
N ALA A 8 -6.09 -19.30 26.65
CA ALA A 8 -6.25 -19.79 25.29
C ALA A 8 -5.18 -19.13 24.39
N LYS A 9 -4.46 -19.96 23.62
CA LYS A 9 -3.41 -19.44 22.72
C LYS A 9 -3.98 -18.37 21.81
N PRO A 10 -3.29 -17.22 21.62
CA PRO A 10 -3.75 -16.17 20.73
C PRO A 10 -3.90 -16.73 19.31
N GLY A 11 -4.95 -16.32 18.63
CA GLY A 11 -5.20 -16.67 17.23
C GLY A 11 -4.09 -16.14 16.30
N ARG A 12 -4.25 -16.37 15.00
CA ARG A 12 -3.26 -16.01 13.98
C ARG A 12 -3.82 -15.05 12.91
N ARG A 13 -4.93 -14.38 13.19
CA ARG A 13 -5.56 -13.45 12.21
C ARG A 13 -4.68 -12.24 11.88
N ARG A 14 -3.88 -11.76 12.84
CA ARG A 14 -2.92 -10.69 12.61
C ARG A 14 -1.91 -11.00 11.50
N TYR A 15 -1.52 -12.27 11.35
CA TYR A 15 -0.59 -12.67 10.30
C TYR A 15 -1.21 -12.63 8.89
N LEU A 16 -2.53 -12.86 8.77
CA LEU A 16 -3.22 -12.67 7.50
C LEU A 16 -3.13 -11.20 7.04
N THR A 17 -3.39 -10.27 7.97
CA THR A 17 -3.23 -8.84 7.68
C THR A 17 -1.79 -8.51 7.30
N LEU A 18 -0.80 -9.09 7.97
CA LEU A 18 0.61 -8.89 7.66
C LEU A 18 0.98 -9.38 6.25
N VAL A 19 0.50 -10.56 5.86
CA VAL A 19 0.69 -11.10 4.51
C VAL A 19 0.02 -10.21 3.47
N MET A 20 -1.18 -9.68 3.75
CA MET A 20 -1.86 -8.76 2.84
C MET A 20 -1.07 -7.45 2.66
N ILE A 21 -0.49 -6.90 3.73
CA ILE A 21 0.39 -5.72 3.65
C ILE A 21 1.64 -6.05 2.82
N PHE A 22 2.26 -7.21 3.06
CA PHE A 22 3.43 -7.68 2.31
C PHE A 22 3.15 -7.76 0.80
N ILE A 23 2.04 -8.40 0.40
CA ILE A 23 1.64 -8.49 -1.02
C ILE A 23 1.43 -7.09 -1.62
N THR A 24 0.80 -6.18 -0.87
CA THR A 24 0.62 -4.80 -1.36
C THR A 24 1.95 -4.08 -1.55
N VAL A 25 2.92 -4.28 -0.65
CA VAL A 25 4.26 -3.72 -0.79
C VAL A 25 4.97 -4.32 -2.01
N VAL A 26 4.83 -5.62 -2.27
CA VAL A 26 5.35 -6.26 -3.49
C VAL A 26 4.77 -5.58 -4.74
N ILE A 27 3.44 -5.43 -4.83
CA ILE A 27 2.77 -4.78 -5.97
C ILE A 27 3.28 -3.34 -6.14
N CYS A 28 3.33 -2.56 -5.07
CA CYS A 28 3.81 -1.19 -5.06
C CYS A 28 5.22 -1.05 -5.67
N TYR A 29 6.16 -1.92 -5.27
CA TYR A 29 7.53 -1.87 -5.78
C TYR A 29 7.68 -2.43 -7.20
N VAL A 30 6.84 -3.37 -7.60
CA VAL A 30 6.74 -3.82 -9.01
C VAL A 30 6.28 -2.67 -9.90
N ASP A 31 5.24 -1.93 -9.48
CA ASP A 31 4.75 -0.77 -10.23
C ASP A 31 5.79 0.35 -10.36
N ARG A 32 6.65 0.52 -9.35
CA ARG A 32 7.80 1.43 -9.43
C ARG A 32 8.87 0.94 -10.42
N ALA A 33 9.10 -0.37 -10.48
CA ALA A 33 10.07 -0.99 -11.40
C ALA A 33 9.64 -0.90 -12.86
N ASN A 34 8.34 -0.88 -13.17
CA ASN A 34 7.79 -0.85 -14.52
C ASN A 34 8.43 0.23 -15.38
N LEU A 35 8.50 1.47 -14.86
CA LEU A 35 9.06 2.58 -15.61
C LEU A 35 10.56 2.41 -15.86
N ALA A 36 11.30 1.86 -14.91
CA ALA A 36 12.74 1.62 -15.07
C ALA A 36 12.98 0.58 -16.16
N VAL A 37 12.21 -0.52 -16.14
CA VAL A 37 12.27 -1.59 -17.16
C VAL A 37 11.90 -1.04 -18.53
N ALA A 38 10.80 -0.29 -18.64
CA ALA A 38 10.28 0.22 -19.90
C ALA A 38 11.02 1.45 -20.44
N SER A 39 11.88 2.09 -19.66
CA SER A 39 12.42 3.42 -19.94
C SER A 39 13.15 3.54 -21.29
N ALA A 40 13.91 2.54 -21.70
CA ALA A 40 14.65 2.54 -22.95
C ALA A 40 13.70 2.54 -24.18
N HIS A 41 12.71 1.67 -24.16
CA HIS A 41 11.71 1.55 -25.25
C HIS A 41 10.81 2.78 -25.33
N ILE A 42 10.41 3.35 -24.19
CA ILE A 42 9.63 4.60 -24.13
C ILE A 42 10.43 5.76 -24.74
N GLN A 43 11.74 5.85 -24.44
CA GLN A 43 12.60 6.88 -25.01
C GLN A 43 12.72 6.74 -26.52
N GLU A 44 12.88 5.52 -27.02
CA GLU A 44 12.97 5.24 -28.45
C GLU A 44 11.65 5.56 -29.16
N GLU A 45 10.51 5.09 -28.64
CA GLU A 45 9.20 5.26 -29.27
C GLU A 45 8.73 6.72 -29.30
N PHE A 46 8.94 7.47 -28.20
CA PHE A 46 8.49 8.87 -28.13
C PHE A 46 9.56 9.88 -28.50
N GLY A 47 10.77 9.45 -28.83
CA GLY A 47 11.88 10.34 -29.16
C GLY A 47 12.31 11.25 -28.00
N ILE A 48 12.13 10.81 -26.74
CA ILE A 48 12.43 11.61 -25.54
C ILE A 48 13.85 11.37 -25.05
N THR A 49 14.46 12.45 -24.55
CA THR A 49 15.83 12.40 -24.01
C THR A 49 15.88 11.77 -22.61
N LYS A 50 17.07 11.36 -22.18
CA LYS A 50 17.31 10.90 -20.80
C LYS A 50 16.91 11.94 -19.75
N ALA A 51 17.13 13.24 -20.03
CA ALA A 51 16.72 14.31 -19.14
C ALA A 51 15.20 14.40 -18.99
N GLN A 52 14.46 14.28 -20.10
CA GLN A 52 13.00 14.26 -20.11
C GLN A 52 12.45 13.04 -19.37
N MET A 53 13.08 11.87 -19.53
CA MET A 53 12.73 10.69 -18.72
C MET A 53 12.97 10.94 -17.22
N GLY A 54 13.99 11.71 -16.87
CA GLY A 54 14.23 12.18 -15.49
C GLY A 54 13.04 12.97 -14.93
N TYR A 55 12.38 13.81 -15.74
CA TYR A 55 11.16 14.52 -15.31
C TYR A 55 9.99 13.56 -15.04
N VAL A 56 9.85 12.49 -15.84
CA VAL A 56 8.84 11.46 -15.60
C VAL A 56 9.05 10.77 -14.26
N PHE A 57 10.29 10.39 -13.94
CA PHE A 57 10.62 9.81 -12.62
C PHE A 57 10.38 10.81 -11.48
N SER A 58 10.79 12.06 -11.66
CA SER A 58 10.68 13.11 -10.65
C SER A 58 9.22 13.49 -10.37
N ALA A 59 8.33 13.46 -11.36
CA ALA A 59 6.91 13.77 -11.19
C ALA A 59 6.26 12.87 -10.14
N PHE A 60 6.57 11.58 -10.13
CA PHE A 60 6.15 10.66 -9.08
C PHE A 60 6.71 11.09 -7.71
N ALA A 61 8.03 11.27 -7.61
CA ALA A 61 8.70 11.51 -6.34
C ALA A 61 8.20 12.79 -5.64
N TRP A 62 8.02 13.88 -6.41
CA TRP A 62 7.52 15.15 -5.89
C TRP A 62 6.10 15.03 -5.34
N LEU A 63 5.18 14.48 -6.12
CA LEU A 63 3.78 14.36 -5.72
C LEU A 63 3.61 13.33 -4.58
N TYR A 64 4.34 12.23 -4.62
CA TYR A 64 4.41 11.26 -3.52
C TYR A 64 4.81 11.93 -2.21
N THR A 65 5.89 12.71 -2.22
CA THR A 65 6.40 13.38 -1.00
C THR A 65 5.42 14.45 -0.49
N LEU A 66 4.93 15.32 -1.37
CA LEU A 66 4.00 16.38 -0.99
C LEU A 66 2.66 15.85 -0.48
N CYS A 67 2.18 14.74 -1.04
CA CYS A 67 0.89 14.15 -0.68
C CYS A 67 0.95 13.23 0.54
N GLN A 68 2.11 12.96 1.15
CA GLN A 68 2.18 12.16 2.38
C GLN A 68 1.42 12.80 3.55
N ILE A 69 1.55 14.13 3.73
CA ILE A 69 0.85 14.84 4.83
C ILE A 69 -0.67 14.85 4.59
N PRO A 70 -1.19 15.29 3.42
CA PRO A 70 -2.62 15.18 3.12
C PRO A 70 -3.13 13.75 3.17
N GLY A 71 -2.33 12.77 2.72
CA GLY A 71 -2.66 11.34 2.75
C GLY A 71 -2.80 10.80 4.18
N GLY A 72 -1.92 11.22 5.09
CA GLY A 72 -2.02 10.91 6.52
C GLY A 72 -3.28 11.50 7.15
N TRP A 73 -3.59 12.76 6.85
CA TRP A 73 -4.82 13.39 7.32
C TRP A 73 -6.10 12.71 6.79
N PHE A 74 -6.08 12.26 5.52
CA PHE A 74 -7.17 11.49 4.95
C PHE A 74 -7.33 10.13 5.67
N LEU A 75 -6.22 9.44 5.92
CA LEU A 75 -6.15 8.20 6.69
C LEU A 75 -6.80 8.35 8.07
N ASP A 76 -6.50 9.43 8.79
CA ASP A 76 -7.04 9.69 10.13
C ASP A 76 -8.56 9.85 10.13
N ARG A 77 -9.13 10.38 9.05
CA ARG A 77 -10.58 10.60 8.94
C ARG A 77 -11.36 9.39 8.47
N VAL A 78 -10.78 8.61 7.57
CA VAL A 78 -11.50 7.57 6.82
C VAL A 78 -11.16 6.17 7.30
N GLY A 79 -9.99 6.00 7.96
CA GLY A 79 -9.47 4.72 8.44
C GLY A 79 -8.72 3.93 7.36
N SER A 80 -7.95 2.93 7.79
CA SER A 80 -7.01 2.20 6.92
C SER A 80 -7.69 1.42 5.79
N ARG A 81 -8.88 0.84 6.05
CA ARG A 81 -9.57 0.00 5.05
C ARG A 81 -9.87 0.75 3.76
N VAL A 82 -10.50 1.90 3.89
CA VAL A 82 -10.96 2.70 2.75
C VAL A 82 -9.80 3.48 2.14
N THR A 83 -8.94 4.07 2.97
CA THR A 83 -7.75 4.79 2.48
C THR A 83 -6.87 3.91 1.63
N TYR A 84 -6.58 2.70 2.10
CA TYR A 84 -5.72 1.78 1.37
C TYR A 84 -6.37 1.24 0.10
N PHE A 85 -7.70 0.99 0.12
CA PHE A 85 -8.43 0.64 -1.08
C PHE A 85 -8.34 1.74 -2.14
N ILE A 86 -8.62 2.99 -1.78
CA ILE A 86 -8.55 4.14 -2.71
C ILE A 86 -7.12 4.32 -3.22
N ALA A 87 -6.13 4.17 -2.34
CA ALA A 87 -4.73 4.24 -2.69
C ALA A 87 -4.36 3.18 -3.73
N ILE A 88 -4.56 1.89 -3.42
CA ILE A 88 -4.21 0.77 -4.30
C ILE A 88 -4.97 0.88 -5.63
N PHE A 89 -6.27 1.11 -5.60
CA PHE A 89 -7.09 1.25 -6.80
C PHE A 89 -6.64 2.43 -7.66
N GLY A 90 -6.43 3.60 -7.06
CA GLY A 90 -6.07 4.81 -7.77
C GLY A 90 -4.71 4.73 -8.45
N TRP A 91 -3.66 4.27 -7.73
CA TRP A 91 -2.34 4.12 -8.37
C TRP A 91 -2.34 3.00 -9.41
N SER A 92 -3.07 1.89 -9.20
CA SER A 92 -3.13 0.79 -10.16
C SER A 92 -3.84 1.18 -11.44
N VAL A 93 -4.91 1.97 -11.35
CA VAL A 93 -5.57 2.57 -12.51
C VAL A 93 -4.63 3.51 -13.25
N ALA A 94 -3.92 4.39 -12.54
CA ALA A 94 -2.93 5.28 -13.15
C ALA A 94 -1.79 4.48 -13.82
N THR A 95 -1.32 3.41 -13.18
CA THR A 95 -0.32 2.49 -13.75
C THR A 95 -0.84 1.83 -15.02
N LEU A 96 -2.05 1.28 -15.00
CA LEU A 96 -2.67 0.68 -16.19
C LEU A 96 -2.74 1.67 -17.36
N PHE A 97 -3.15 2.92 -17.09
CA PHE A 97 -3.22 3.96 -18.11
C PHE A 97 -1.84 4.40 -18.62
N GLN A 98 -0.75 4.21 -17.89
CA GLN A 98 0.59 4.42 -18.43
C GLN A 98 0.88 3.53 -19.64
N GLY A 99 0.28 2.34 -19.71
CA GLY A 99 0.35 1.48 -20.89
C GLY A 99 -0.34 2.05 -22.14
N PHE A 100 -1.14 3.09 -22.00
CA PHE A 100 -1.81 3.81 -23.11
C PHE A 100 -1.26 5.24 -23.27
N ALA A 101 -0.11 5.54 -22.68
CA ALA A 101 0.49 6.85 -22.80
C ALA A 101 0.86 7.15 -24.27
N THR A 102 0.67 8.41 -24.67
CA THR A 102 0.89 8.87 -26.04
C THR A 102 2.08 9.83 -26.17
N GLY A 103 2.86 10.01 -25.11
CA GLY A 103 4.03 10.87 -25.11
C GLY A 103 4.42 11.37 -23.73
N LEU A 104 5.40 12.27 -23.67
CA LEU A 104 6.03 12.76 -22.46
C LEU A 104 5.03 13.32 -21.43
N MET A 105 4.11 14.19 -21.85
CA MET A 105 3.19 14.88 -20.93
C MET A 105 2.17 13.92 -20.33
N SER A 106 1.69 12.94 -21.09
CA SER A 106 0.79 11.91 -20.56
C SER A 106 1.50 11.03 -19.52
N LEU A 107 2.77 10.67 -19.74
CA LEU A 107 3.57 9.93 -18.76
C LEU A 107 3.82 10.74 -17.49
N ILE A 108 4.21 12.02 -17.62
CA ILE A 108 4.42 12.92 -16.46
C ILE A 108 3.12 13.00 -15.63
N GLY A 109 1.98 13.25 -16.28
CA GLY A 109 0.69 13.36 -15.61
C GLY A 109 0.29 12.06 -14.89
N LEU A 110 0.40 10.91 -15.56
CA LEU A 110 0.06 9.62 -14.96
C LEU A 110 1.00 9.23 -13.80
N ARG A 111 2.29 9.56 -13.91
CA ARG A 111 3.25 9.36 -12.81
C ARG A 111 2.97 10.26 -11.61
N ALA A 112 2.58 11.50 -11.86
CA ALA A 112 2.13 12.41 -10.81
C ALA A 112 0.89 11.84 -10.07
N ILE A 113 -0.11 11.37 -10.83
CA ILE A 113 -1.31 10.72 -10.29
C ILE A 113 -0.94 9.47 -9.47
N THR A 114 -0.06 8.61 -10.00
CA THR A 114 0.45 7.44 -9.26
C THR A 114 1.07 7.87 -7.93
N GLY A 115 1.90 8.92 -7.90
CA GLY A 115 2.53 9.44 -6.68
C GLY A 115 1.50 9.93 -5.65
N ILE A 116 0.46 10.64 -6.09
CA ILE A 116 -0.62 11.13 -5.22
C ILE A 116 -1.33 9.97 -4.51
N PHE A 117 -1.76 8.96 -5.27
CA PHE A 117 -2.51 7.84 -4.72
C PHE A 117 -1.64 6.89 -3.90
N GLU A 118 -0.37 6.74 -4.20
CA GLU A 118 0.55 5.87 -3.45
C GLU A 118 1.04 6.50 -2.14
N ALA A 119 1.00 7.83 -2.02
CA ALA A 119 1.50 8.57 -0.86
C ALA A 119 0.97 8.06 0.50
N PRO A 120 -0.33 7.76 0.69
CA PRO A 120 -0.85 7.30 1.98
C PRO A 120 -0.52 5.83 2.30
N ALA A 121 0.12 5.07 1.40
CA ALA A 121 0.33 3.63 1.58
C ALA A 121 1.19 3.29 2.79
N PHE A 122 2.37 3.90 2.93
CA PHE A 122 3.26 3.61 4.07
C PHE A 122 2.72 4.10 5.42
N PRO A 123 2.16 5.31 5.56
CA PRO A 123 1.44 5.69 6.78
C PRO A 123 0.34 4.69 7.15
N THR A 124 -0.42 4.18 6.16
CA THR A 124 -1.46 3.18 6.39
C THR A 124 -0.89 1.84 6.86
N ASN A 125 0.23 1.38 6.29
CA ASN A 125 0.93 0.17 6.74
C ASN A 125 1.32 0.27 8.22
N ASN A 126 1.94 1.39 8.61
CA ASN A 126 2.35 1.61 9.99
C ASN A 126 1.15 1.65 10.94
N ARG A 127 0.05 2.32 10.55
CA ARG A 127 -1.18 2.34 11.34
C ARG A 127 -1.77 0.94 11.52
N MET A 128 -1.80 0.14 10.47
CA MET A 128 -2.28 -1.24 10.54
C MET A 128 -1.41 -2.11 11.45
N VAL A 129 -0.08 -1.96 11.39
CA VAL A 129 0.82 -2.68 12.29
C VAL A 129 0.59 -2.27 13.74
N THR A 130 0.43 -0.97 14.04
CA THR A 130 0.15 -0.52 15.40
C THR A 130 -1.21 -0.99 15.92
N SER A 131 -2.19 -1.23 15.03
CA SER A 131 -3.52 -1.70 15.41
C SER A 131 -3.59 -3.22 15.58
N TRP A 132 -2.80 -3.99 14.80
CA TRP A 132 -2.86 -5.44 14.75
C TRP A 132 -1.77 -6.15 15.56
N PHE A 133 -0.71 -5.45 15.96
CA PHE A 133 0.44 -6.06 16.62
C PHE A 133 0.74 -5.42 17.97
N PRO A 134 1.04 -6.24 18.99
CA PRO A 134 1.59 -5.76 20.25
C PRO A 134 2.96 -5.08 20.01
N GLU A 135 3.36 -4.18 20.90
CA GLU A 135 4.58 -3.37 20.73
C GLU A 135 5.84 -4.18 20.43
N HIS A 136 6.01 -5.28 21.14
CA HIS A 136 7.20 -6.14 20.99
C HIS A 136 7.26 -6.92 19.67
N GLU A 137 6.14 -7.06 18.92
CA GLU A 137 6.08 -7.71 17.60
C GLU A 137 6.17 -6.71 16.45
N ARG A 138 5.98 -5.40 16.67
CA ARG A 138 5.87 -4.39 15.60
C ARG A 138 7.12 -4.30 14.74
N ALA A 139 8.32 -4.32 15.35
CA ALA A 139 9.57 -4.24 14.59
C ALA A 139 9.71 -5.42 13.61
N SER A 140 9.37 -6.63 14.05
CA SER A 140 9.39 -7.83 13.20
C SER A 140 8.34 -7.76 12.08
N ALA A 141 7.13 -7.25 12.39
CA ALA A 141 6.08 -7.07 11.41
C ALA A 141 6.47 -6.04 10.34
N VAL A 142 7.07 -4.91 10.74
CA VAL A 142 7.59 -3.89 9.82
C VAL A 142 8.70 -4.47 8.95
N GLY A 143 9.67 -5.18 9.54
CA GLY A 143 10.74 -5.84 8.78
C GLY A 143 10.20 -6.83 7.75
N PHE A 144 9.18 -7.63 8.15
CA PHE A 144 8.57 -8.60 7.25
C PHE A 144 7.89 -7.93 6.05
N TYR A 145 6.96 -6.98 6.26
CA TYR A 145 6.28 -6.38 5.12
C TYR A 145 7.22 -5.53 4.25
N THR A 146 8.21 -4.88 4.85
CA THR A 146 9.22 -4.10 4.12
C THR A 146 10.09 -5.00 3.24
N SER A 147 10.35 -6.26 3.64
CA SER A 147 11.09 -7.20 2.79
C SER A 147 10.39 -7.47 1.46
N GLY A 148 9.09 -7.21 1.35
CA GLY A 148 8.32 -7.31 0.11
C GLY A 148 8.89 -6.46 -1.03
N GLN A 149 9.53 -5.32 -0.72
CA GLN A 149 10.21 -4.50 -1.73
C GLN A 149 11.33 -5.26 -2.45
N PHE A 150 12.13 -6.02 -1.71
CA PHE A 150 13.23 -6.81 -2.29
C PHE A 150 12.70 -8.00 -3.07
N VAL A 151 11.63 -8.65 -2.57
CA VAL A 151 10.96 -9.74 -3.27
C VAL A 151 10.38 -9.24 -4.59
N GLY A 152 9.67 -8.10 -4.59
CA GLY A 152 9.13 -7.48 -5.79
C GLY A 152 10.22 -7.17 -6.82
N LEU A 153 11.29 -6.49 -6.41
CA LEU A 153 12.36 -6.09 -7.31
C LEU A 153 13.20 -7.29 -7.80
N ALA A 154 13.58 -8.22 -6.92
CA ALA A 154 14.49 -9.30 -7.28
C ALA A 154 13.82 -10.39 -8.15
N PHE A 155 12.59 -10.77 -7.81
CA PHE A 155 11.93 -11.92 -8.45
C PHE A 155 10.96 -11.53 -9.57
N LEU A 156 10.35 -10.35 -9.51
CA LEU A 156 9.35 -9.94 -10.49
C LEU A 156 9.93 -9.06 -11.61
N THR A 157 11.07 -8.39 -11.40
CA THR A 157 11.72 -7.65 -12.51
C THR A 157 12.06 -8.52 -13.71
N PRO A 158 12.59 -9.74 -13.58
CA PRO A 158 12.79 -10.63 -14.73
C PRO A 158 11.49 -10.95 -15.46
N LEU A 159 10.37 -11.11 -14.74
CA LEU A 159 9.05 -11.32 -15.34
C LEU A 159 8.59 -10.08 -16.12
N LEU A 160 8.83 -8.88 -15.62
CA LEU A 160 8.49 -7.64 -16.33
C LEU A 160 9.29 -7.53 -17.64
N ILE A 161 10.58 -7.84 -17.61
CA ILE A 161 11.44 -7.86 -18.80
C ILE A 161 10.90 -8.90 -19.80
N TRP A 162 10.56 -10.09 -19.34
CA TRP A 162 9.99 -11.14 -20.20
C TRP A 162 8.68 -10.71 -20.87
N ILE A 163 7.76 -10.04 -20.11
CA ILE A 163 6.52 -9.48 -20.66
C ILE A 163 6.84 -8.43 -21.73
N GLN A 164 7.81 -7.56 -21.47
CA GLN A 164 8.22 -6.52 -22.41
C GLN A 164 8.80 -7.08 -23.71
N GLU A 165 9.64 -8.09 -23.62
CA GLU A 165 10.26 -8.72 -24.80
C GLU A 165 9.27 -9.52 -25.64
N MET A 166 8.31 -10.22 -24.99
CA MET A 166 7.32 -11.04 -25.69
C MET A 166 6.17 -10.24 -26.29
N LEU A 167 5.78 -9.14 -25.66
CA LEU A 167 4.62 -8.37 -26.07
C LEU A 167 5.00 -6.92 -26.44
N SER A 168 5.22 -6.07 -25.44
CA SER A 168 5.74 -4.71 -25.55
C SER A 168 5.80 -4.07 -24.15
N TRP A 169 6.46 -2.92 -24.03
CA TRP A 169 6.50 -2.16 -22.77
C TRP A 169 5.10 -1.73 -22.29
N HIS A 170 4.14 -1.51 -23.16
CA HIS A 170 2.75 -1.18 -22.82
C HIS A 170 2.12 -2.24 -21.91
N TRP A 171 2.33 -3.52 -22.25
CA TRP A 171 1.76 -4.63 -21.50
C TRP A 171 2.33 -4.77 -20.10
N VAL A 172 3.54 -4.30 -19.84
CA VAL A 172 4.11 -4.25 -18.49
C VAL A 172 3.19 -3.46 -17.56
N PHE A 173 2.75 -2.27 -17.99
CA PHE A 173 1.85 -1.42 -17.21
C PHE A 173 0.41 -1.94 -17.16
N ILE A 174 -0.10 -2.47 -18.27
CA ILE A 174 -1.47 -2.99 -18.34
C ILE A 174 -1.63 -4.20 -17.40
N VAL A 175 -0.69 -5.14 -17.43
CA VAL A 175 -0.75 -6.35 -16.60
C VAL A 175 -0.60 -6.02 -15.12
N THR A 176 0.41 -5.24 -14.75
CA THR A 176 0.65 -4.91 -13.33
C THR A 176 -0.45 -4.04 -12.76
N GLY A 177 -0.91 -3.02 -13.50
CA GLY A 177 -2.05 -2.21 -13.10
C GLY A 177 -3.33 -3.04 -12.97
N GLY A 178 -3.58 -3.97 -13.89
CA GLY A 178 -4.70 -4.90 -13.80
C GLY A 178 -4.65 -5.80 -12.54
N ILE A 179 -3.48 -6.35 -12.21
CA ILE A 179 -3.25 -7.12 -10.99
C ILE A 179 -3.54 -6.26 -9.75
N GLY A 180 -3.04 -5.02 -9.72
CA GLY A 180 -3.27 -4.10 -8.62
C GLY A 180 -4.75 -3.74 -8.42
N ILE A 181 -5.51 -3.54 -9.51
CA ILE A 181 -6.97 -3.31 -9.44
C ILE A 181 -7.66 -4.52 -8.82
N ILE A 182 -7.36 -5.74 -9.28
CA ILE A 182 -7.93 -6.97 -8.72
C ILE A 182 -7.56 -7.08 -7.23
N TRP A 183 -6.30 -6.81 -6.88
CA TRP A 183 -5.84 -6.83 -5.50
C TRP A 183 -6.57 -5.82 -4.62
N SER A 184 -6.84 -4.62 -5.11
CA SER A 184 -7.58 -3.61 -4.37
C SER A 184 -9.00 -4.07 -3.99
N LEU A 185 -9.68 -4.78 -4.90
CA LEU A 185 -11.00 -5.35 -4.65
C LEU A 185 -10.95 -6.48 -3.61
N ILE A 186 -9.93 -7.34 -3.68
CA ILE A 186 -9.67 -8.38 -2.68
C ILE A 186 -9.40 -7.72 -1.32
N TRP A 187 -8.55 -6.71 -1.28
CA TRP A 187 -8.26 -5.93 -0.08
C TRP A 187 -9.54 -5.41 0.58
N PHE A 188 -10.37 -4.72 -0.18
CA PHE A 188 -11.60 -4.12 0.35
C PHE A 188 -12.58 -5.14 0.92
N LYS A 189 -12.63 -6.35 0.35
CA LYS A 189 -13.49 -7.44 0.84
C LYS A 189 -12.94 -8.13 2.07
N VAL A 190 -11.63 -8.31 2.15
CA VAL A 190 -10.99 -9.18 3.15
C VAL A 190 -10.54 -8.40 4.37
N TYR A 191 -9.93 -7.21 4.18
CA TYR A 191 -9.41 -6.44 5.30
C TYR A 191 -10.53 -5.76 6.10
N GLN A 192 -10.43 -5.89 7.41
CA GLN A 192 -11.23 -5.15 8.39
C GLN A 192 -10.33 -4.77 9.58
N PRO A 193 -10.62 -3.67 10.29
CA PRO A 193 -9.95 -3.35 11.55
C PRO A 193 -10.09 -4.49 12.58
N PRO A 194 -9.16 -4.64 13.55
CA PRO A 194 -9.15 -5.77 14.49
C PRO A 194 -10.50 -6.00 15.16
N ARG A 195 -11.11 -4.94 15.69
CA ARG A 195 -12.39 -5.00 16.41
C ARG A 195 -13.57 -5.42 15.55
N LEU A 196 -13.53 -5.14 14.24
CA LEU A 196 -14.62 -5.44 13.30
C LEU A 196 -14.41 -6.77 12.58
N THR A 197 -13.25 -7.41 12.76
CA THR A 197 -12.90 -8.64 12.05
C THR A 197 -13.68 -9.82 12.59
N LYS A 198 -14.53 -10.39 11.72
CA LYS A 198 -15.25 -11.64 12.02
C LYS A 198 -14.23 -12.79 12.14
N GLY A 199 -14.33 -13.55 13.25
CA GLY A 199 -13.48 -14.73 13.50
C GLY A 199 -12.12 -14.43 14.14
N ILE A 200 -11.86 -13.21 14.64
CA ILE A 200 -10.80 -12.98 15.59
C ILE A 200 -11.23 -13.56 16.96
N SER A 201 -10.34 -14.32 17.61
CA SER A 201 -10.64 -14.85 18.95
C SER A 201 -10.51 -13.73 20.00
N LYS A 202 -11.31 -13.81 21.07
CA LYS A 202 -11.18 -12.87 22.19
C LYS A 202 -9.76 -12.88 22.77
N ALA A 203 -9.15 -14.06 22.88
CA ALA A 203 -7.78 -14.21 23.35
C ALA A 203 -6.75 -13.48 22.46
N GLU A 204 -6.93 -13.45 21.12
CA GLU A 204 -6.06 -12.70 20.23
C GLU A 204 -6.26 -11.20 20.37
N LEU A 205 -7.51 -10.75 20.49
CA LEU A 205 -7.82 -9.34 20.68
C LEU A 205 -7.26 -8.80 22.01
N ASP A 206 -7.42 -9.56 23.08
CA ASP A 206 -6.89 -9.22 24.40
C ASP A 206 -5.35 -9.23 24.36
N TYR A 207 -4.73 -10.24 23.74
CA TYR A 207 -3.28 -10.29 23.54
C TYR A 207 -2.72 -9.06 22.83
N ILE A 208 -3.39 -8.61 21.76
CA ILE A 208 -2.99 -7.41 21.02
C ILE A 208 -3.13 -6.16 21.91
N ARG A 209 -4.27 -6.03 22.61
CA ARG A 209 -4.56 -4.88 23.47
C ARG A 209 -3.60 -4.79 24.66
N ASP A 210 -3.42 -5.89 25.39
CA ASP A 210 -2.57 -5.96 26.58
C ASP A 210 -1.09 -5.73 26.21
N GLY A 211 -0.70 -6.08 24.99
CA GLY A 211 0.61 -5.78 24.43
C GLY A 211 0.76 -4.36 23.86
N GLY A 212 -0.19 -3.45 24.08
CA GLY A 212 -0.13 -2.05 23.64
C GLY A 212 -0.61 -1.83 22.19
N GLY A 213 -1.29 -2.81 21.58
CA GLY A 213 -1.89 -2.65 20.25
C GLY A 213 -3.13 -1.75 20.28
N LEU A 214 -3.22 -0.83 19.32
CA LEU A 214 -4.31 0.15 19.21
C LEU A 214 -5.52 -0.45 18.48
N VAL A 215 -6.16 -1.46 19.07
CA VAL A 215 -7.25 -2.22 18.45
C VAL A 215 -8.45 -1.36 18.00
N ASP A 216 -8.66 -0.22 18.64
CA ASP A 216 -9.70 0.77 18.34
C ASP A 216 -9.18 1.90 17.44
N GLY A 217 -7.86 2.03 17.26
CA GLY A 217 -7.21 3.15 16.57
C GLY A 217 -7.49 3.24 15.06
N ASP A 218 -7.99 2.18 14.47
CA ASP A 218 -8.33 2.12 13.03
C ASP A 218 -9.85 2.26 12.77
N ALA A 219 -10.66 2.45 13.81
CA ALA A 219 -12.06 2.78 13.64
C ALA A 219 -12.21 4.24 13.22
N PRO A 220 -13.11 4.56 12.28
CA PRO A 220 -13.39 5.96 11.94
C PRO A 220 -13.78 6.72 13.20
N VAL A 221 -13.13 7.86 13.43
CA VAL A 221 -13.40 8.72 14.59
C VAL A 221 -14.88 9.11 14.54
N LYS A 222 -15.71 8.52 15.40
CA LYS A 222 -17.03 9.08 15.67
C LYS A 222 -16.78 10.52 16.15
N LYS A 223 -17.36 11.50 15.47
CA LYS A 223 -17.39 12.88 15.98
C LYS A 223 -18.04 12.83 17.37
N GLU A 224 -17.24 12.77 18.41
CA GLU A 224 -17.72 13.16 19.73
C GLU A 224 -18.16 14.62 19.63
N ALA A 225 -19.42 14.86 19.99
CA ALA A 225 -19.94 16.20 20.06
C ALA A 225 -18.96 17.03 20.90
N ARG A 226 -18.38 18.09 20.32
CA ARG A 226 -17.54 19.03 21.03
C ARG A 226 -18.33 19.46 22.27
N GLN A 227 -17.86 19.07 23.46
CA GLN A 227 -18.36 19.66 24.69
C GLN A 227 -18.08 21.17 24.60
N PRO A 228 -19.07 22.02 24.79
CA PRO A 228 -18.82 23.46 24.82
C PRO A 228 -17.85 23.73 25.96
N LEU A 229 -16.77 24.45 25.65
CA LEU A 229 -15.87 25.00 26.66
C LEU A 229 -16.73 25.93 27.50
N THR A 230 -17.14 25.48 28.68
CA THR A 230 -17.73 26.37 29.69
C THR A 230 -16.61 27.28 30.18
N ALA A 231 -16.78 28.57 29.91
CA ALA A 231 -15.97 29.68 30.43
C ALA A 231 -16.09 29.79 31.94
#